data_0014732805a12dad521e13ba30390671
#
_entry.id   0014732805a12dad521e13ba30390671
#
_cell.length_a   1.000
_cell.length_b   1.000
_cell.length_c   1.000
_cell.angle_alpha   90.00
_cell.angle_beta   90.00
_cell.angle_gamma   90.00
#
_symmetry.space_group_name_H-M   'P 1'
#
loop_
_entity.id
_entity.type
_entity.pdbx_description
1 polymer ?
#
loop_
_entity_poly.entity_id
_entity_poly.type
_entity_poly.pdbx_seq_one_letter_code
_entity_poly.pdbx_strand_id
1 'polypeptide(L)'
;MVLNQQDVTKARCGDRAAFGALYDAVAPDLYRVALYSLRNPQDAEDAVSETFMEAWKGIGSLRDDGSFKPWIMRILSIRCKRRIGGYVREKGNIDIEDYVEEGVPDQSSARAEVLEALDKLSGEERQIVLLNTLEGYTMREIAEILQMPQGTVSSKLHRTLKKLRTLLAP
;
A
#
# COMPACT_ATOMS: atom_id res chain seq x y z
N MET A 1 14.39 4.57 7.88
CA MET A 1 15.67 3.90 7.53
C MET A 1 15.94 4.12 6.05
N VAL A 2 17.15 4.51 5.68
CA VAL A 2 17.47 4.80 4.26
C VAL A 2 17.80 3.49 3.56
N LEU A 3 17.15 3.23 2.42
CA LEU A 3 17.42 2.08 1.58
C LEU A 3 18.84 2.17 1.01
N ASN A 4 19.67 1.14 1.24
CA ASN A 4 21.01 1.07 0.68
C ASN A 4 20.98 0.41 -0.69
N GLN A 5 21.33 1.14 -1.74
CA GLN A 5 21.35 0.61 -3.11
C GLN A 5 22.33 -0.56 -3.29
N GLN A 6 23.41 -0.61 -2.51
CA GLN A 6 24.34 -1.76 -2.56
C GLN A 6 23.67 -3.06 -2.11
N ASP A 7 22.73 -2.99 -1.16
CA ASP A 7 21.97 -4.18 -0.74
C ASP A 7 21.02 -4.65 -1.84
N VAL A 8 20.46 -3.73 -2.63
CA VAL A 8 19.67 -4.08 -3.81
C VAL A 8 20.52 -4.82 -4.85
N THR A 9 21.71 -4.27 -5.17
CA THR A 9 22.65 -4.90 -6.11
C THR A 9 23.03 -6.32 -5.67
N LYS A 10 23.40 -6.49 -4.39
CA LYS A 10 23.76 -7.81 -3.81
C LYS A 10 22.59 -8.78 -3.79
N ALA A 11 21.42 -8.32 -3.38
CA ALA A 11 20.20 -9.16 -3.34
C ALA A 11 19.80 -9.65 -4.75
N ARG A 12 19.97 -8.83 -5.79
CA ARG A 12 19.78 -9.22 -7.19
C ARG A 12 20.70 -10.35 -7.63
N CYS A 13 21.89 -10.44 -7.01
CA CYS A 13 22.83 -11.54 -7.21
C CYS A 13 22.57 -12.75 -6.30
N GLY A 14 21.49 -12.76 -5.53
CA GLY A 14 21.08 -13.87 -4.67
C GLY A 14 21.62 -13.82 -3.24
N ASP A 15 22.16 -12.68 -2.81
CA ASP A 15 22.62 -12.50 -1.43
C ASP A 15 21.42 -12.39 -0.47
N ARG A 16 21.23 -13.43 0.36
CA ARG A 16 20.12 -13.49 1.32
C ARG A 16 20.25 -12.49 2.44
N ALA A 17 21.47 -12.19 2.90
CA ALA A 17 21.69 -11.23 3.98
C ALA A 17 21.34 -9.81 3.50
N ALA A 18 21.77 -9.46 2.28
CA ALA A 18 21.38 -8.19 1.65
C ALA A 18 19.88 -8.07 1.47
N PHE A 19 19.19 -9.14 1.05
CA PHE A 19 17.73 -9.14 0.93
C PHE A 19 17.06 -9.00 2.31
N GLY A 20 17.60 -9.60 3.37
CA GLY A 20 17.13 -9.39 4.74
C GLY A 20 17.25 -7.94 5.19
N ALA A 21 18.35 -7.26 4.84
CA ALA A 21 18.52 -5.83 5.11
C ALA A 21 17.49 -4.97 4.35
N LEU A 22 17.14 -5.34 3.11
CA LEU A 22 16.06 -4.69 2.36
C LEU A 22 14.69 -4.91 3.03
N TYR A 23 14.44 -6.12 3.53
CA TYR A 23 13.23 -6.41 4.29
C TYR A 23 13.10 -5.46 5.48
N ASP A 24 14.12 -5.40 6.34
CA ASP A 24 14.12 -4.55 7.53
C ASP A 24 13.93 -3.07 7.19
N ALA A 25 14.46 -2.63 6.05
CA ALA A 25 14.36 -1.24 5.62
C ALA A 25 12.97 -0.83 5.13
N VAL A 26 12.21 -1.72 4.47
CA VAL A 26 10.96 -1.36 3.79
C VAL A 26 9.71 -2.02 4.36
N ALA A 27 9.83 -3.10 5.15
CA ALA A 27 8.68 -3.80 5.72
C ALA A 27 7.75 -2.90 6.54
N PRO A 28 8.25 -1.96 7.37
CA PRO A 28 7.37 -1.04 8.11
C PRO A 28 6.50 -0.17 7.21
N ASP A 29 7.05 0.34 6.10
CA ASP A 29 6.30 1.16 5.14
C ASP A 29 5.26 0.31 4.41
N LEU A 30 5.64 -0.89 3.95
CA LEU A 30 4.73 -1.84 3.31
C LEU A 30 3.58 -2.25 4.23
N TYR A 31 3.90 -2.58 5.49
CA TYR A 31 2.89 -2.96 6.48
C TYR A 31 1.90 -1.83 6.74
N ARG A 32 2.39 -0.60 6.89
CA ARG A 32 1.55 0.57 7.09
C ARG A 32 0.57 0.79 5.94
N VAL A 33 1.05 0.71 4.69
CA VAL A 33 0.19 0.82 3.50
C VAL A 33 -0.82 -0.33 3.45
N ALA A 34 -0.37 -1.57 3.70
CA ALA A 34 -1.26 -2.73 3.71
C ALA A 34 -2.34 -2.62 4.80
N LEU A 35 -1.96 -2.25 6.02
CA LEU A 35 -2.87 -2.11 7.15
C LEU A 35 -3.97 -1.09 6.89
N TYR A 36 -3.60 0.09 6.39
CA TYR A 36 -4.60 1.12 6.06
C TYR A 36 -5.42 0.79 4.81
N SER A 37 -4.86 0.01 3.87
CA SER A 37 -5.59 -0.45 2.69
C SER A 37 -6.62 -1.53 3.02
N LEU A 38 -6.23 -2.52 3.83
CA LEU A 38 -7.01 -3.72 4.11
C LEU A 38 -7.85 -3.62 5.38
N ARG A 39 -7.46 -2.72 6.30
CA ARG A 39 -8.12 -2.52 7.60
C ARG A 39 -8.16 -3.79 8.48
N ASN A 40 -7.36 -4.78 8.17
CA ASN A 40 -7.21 -6.03 8.88
C ASN A 40 -5.72 -6.33 9.11
N PRO A 41 -5.24 -6.40 10.36
CA PRO A 41 -3.83 -6.63 10.67
C PRO A 41 -3.30 -7.96 10.13
N GLN A 42 -4.07 -9.04 10.25
CA GLN A 42 -3.67 -10.35 9.78
C GLN A 42 -3.50 -10.38 8.26
N ASP A 43 -4.46 -9.82 7.53
CA ASP A 43 -4.37 -9.72 6.07
C ASP A 43 -3.24 -8.79 5.62
N ALA A 44 -2.93 -7.76 6.41
CA ALA A 44 -1.79 -6.89 6.14
C ALA A 44 -0.45 -7.63 6.30
N GLU A 45 -0.28 -8.41 7.37
CA GLU A 45 0.90 -9.24 7.59
C GLU A 45 1.07 -10.28 6.48
N ASP A 46 0.00 -10.96 6.12
CA ASP A 46 -0.01 -11.94 5.04
C ASP A 46 0.34 -11.30 3.68
N ALA A 47 -0.25 -10.13 3.37
CA ALA A 47 0.05 -9.41 2.14
C ALA A 47 1.52 -8.99 2.05
N VAL A 48 2.10 -8.52 3.16
CA VAL A 48 3.52 -8.17 3.23
C VAL A 48 4.40 -9.41 3.07
N SER A 49 4.09 -10.49 3.77
CA SER A 49 4.84 -11.75 3.66
C SER A 49 4.85 -12.31 2.24
N GLU A 50 3.67 -12.36 1.60
CA GLU A 50 3.55 -12.79 0.20
C GLU A 50 4.30 -11.85 -0.76
N THR A 51 4.30 -10.55 -0.48
CA THR A 51 5.03 -9.56 -1.27
C THR A 51 6.53 -9.85 -1.25
N PHE A 52 7.10 -10.11 -0.08
CA PHE A 52 8.54 -10.44 0.03
C PHE A 52 8.88 -11.80 -0.59
N MET A 53 8.01 -12.79 -0.48
CA MET A 53 8.22 -14.08 -1.18
C MET A 53 8.24 -13.90 -2.71
N GLU A 54 7.37 -13.08 -3.26
CA GLU A 54 7.36 -12.77 -4.69
C GLU A 54 8.58 -11.91 -5.08
N ALA A 55 8.91 -10.91 -4.25
CA ALA A 55 10.06 -10.05 -4.47
C ALA A 55 11.37 -10.84 -4.48
N TRP A 56 11.57 -11.81 -3.58
CA TRP A 56 12.75 -12.66 -3.59
C TRP A 56 12.91 -13.41 -4.92
N LYS A 57 11.83 -13.95 -5.45
CA LYS A 57 11.84 -14.66 -6.73
C LYS A 57 12.09 -13.76 -7.93
N GLY A 58 11.64 -12.50 -7.86
CA GLY A 58 11.63 -11.55 -8.96
C GLY A 58 12.76 -10.52 -8.96
N ILE A 59 13.47 -10.34 -7.84
CA ILE A 59 14.43 -9.25 -7.69
C ILE A 59 15.59 -9.28 -8.70
N GLY A 60 15.99 -10.46 -9.14
CA GLY A 60 17.02 -10.65 -10.17
C GLY A 60 16.65 -10.00 -11.52
N SER A 61 15.37 -9.80 -11.81
CA SER A 61 14.88 -9.14 -13.02
C SER A 61 14.78 -7.62 -12.92
N LEU A 62 15.01 -7.05 -11.74
CA LEU A 62 14.97 -5.60 -11.54
C LEU A 62 16.10 -4.94 -12.35
N ARG A 63 15.76 -3.99 -13.21
CA ARG A 63 16.73 -3.37 -14.12
C ARG A 63 17.53 -2.25 -13.49
N ASP A 64 16.92 -1.54 -12.55
CA ASP A 64 17.48 -0.37 -11.87
C ASP A 64 17.32 -0.50 -10.37
N ASP A 65 18.42 -0.44 -9.63
CA ASP A 65 18.44 -0.58 -8.18
C ASP A 65 17.66 0.53 -7.47
N GLY A 66 17.61 1.73 -8.05
CA GLY A 66 16.82 2.85 -7.54
C GLY A 66 15.31 2.63 -7.62
N SER A 67 14.87 1.71 -8.48
CA SER A 67 13.45 1.38 -8.66
C SER A 67 12.93 0.32 -7.69
N PHE A 68 13.74 -0.18 -6.76
CA PHE A 68 13.34 -1.26 -5.83
C PHE A 68 12.10 -0.89 -5.00
N LYS A 69 12.08 0.30 -4.41
CA LYS A 69 10.98 0.73 -3.53
C LYS A 69 9.62 0.83 -4.28
N PRO A 70 9.50 1.54 -5.41
CA PRO A 70 8.25 1.53 -6.17
C PRO A 70 7.91 0.16 -6.75
N TRP A 71 8.90 -0.65 -7.11
CA TRP A 71 8.68 -2.00 -7.63
C TRP A 71 8.05 -2.93 -6.58
N ILE A 72 8.60 -2.97 -5.35
CA ILE A 72 8.04 -3.81 -4.28
C ILE A 72 6.67 -3.28 -3.82
N MET A 73 6.48 -1.96 -3.81
CA MET A 73 5.20 -1.34 -3.49
C MET A 73 4.13 -1.71 -4.52
N ARG A 74 4.49 -1.87 -5.79
CA ARG A 74 3.58 -2.37 -6.83
C ARG A 74 3.15 -3.81 -6.56
N ILE A 75 4.07 -4.70 -6.16
CA ILE A 75 3.73 -6.07 -5.78
C ILE A 75 2.72 -6.07 -4.63
N LEU A 76 2.96 -5.28 -3.59
CA LEU A 76 2.05 -5.12 -2.46
C LEU A 76 0.67 -4.61 -2.90
N SER A 77 0.64 -3.57 -3.74
CA SER A 77 -0.63 -2.97 -4.20
C SER A 77 -1.50 -3.96 -4.97
N ILE A 78 -0.89 -4.84 -5.77
CA ILE A 78 -1.60 -5.92 -6.46
C ILE A 78 -2.17 -6.93 -5.43
N ARG A 79 -1.42 -7.28 -4.39
CA ARG A 79 -1.89 -8.17 -3.32
C ARG A 79 -3.07 -7.57 -2.56
N CYS A 80 -2.95 -6.32 -2.15
CA CYS A 80 -4.05 -5.60 -1.49
C CYS A 80 -5.31 -5.53 -2.38
N LYS A 81 -5.15 -5.19 -3.66
CA LYS A 81 -6.28 -5.12 -4.60
C LYS A 81 -7.00 -6.46 -4.74
N ARG A 82 -6.26 -7.57 -4.80
CA ARG A 82 -6.85 -8.92 -4.87
C ARG A 82 -7.65 -9.27 -3.62
N ARG A 83 -7.12 -8.94 -2.42
CA ARG A 83 -7.84 -9.17 -1.15
C ARG A 83 -9.10 -8.32 -1.07
N ILE A 84 -9.02 -7.04 -1.37
CA ILE A 84 -10.20 -6.15 -1.42
C ILE A 84 -11.26 -6.70 -2.39
N GLY A 85 -10.85 -7.14 -3.58
CA GLY A 85 -11.75 -7.78 -4.55
C GLY A 85 -12.34 -9.11 -4.07
N GLY A 86 -11.63 -9.85 -3.22
CA GLY A 86 -12.13 -11.04 -2.52
C GLY A 86 -13.24 -10.69 -1.54
N TYR A 87 -13.03 -9.72 -0.67
CA TYR A 87 -14.03 -9.27 0.30
C TYR A 87 -15.34 -8.82 -0.37
N VAL A 88 -15.25 -8.05 -1.45
CA VAL A 88 -16.42 -7.60 -2.22
C VAL A 88 -17.21 -8.78 -2.79
N ARG A 89 -16.54 -9.84 -3.24
CA ARG A 89 -17.20 -11.04 -3.79
C ARG A 89 -17.83 -11.90 -2.71
N GLU A 90 -17.17 -12.08 -1.58
CA GLU A 90 -17.69 -12.90 -0.46
C GLU A 90 -18.90 -12.26 0.21
N LYS A 91 -18.96 -10.94 0.28
CA LYS A 91 -20.07 -10.20 0.89
C LYS A 91 -21.22 -9.87 -0.08
N GLY A 92 -21.09 -10.24 -1.37
CA GLY A 92 -22.17 -10.07 -2.35
C GLY A 92 -22.70 -8.63 -2.40
N ASN A 93 -21.99 -7.71 -3.00
CA ASN A 93 -22.40 -6.31 -3.22
C ASN A 93 -22.84 -5.53 -1.96
N ILE A 94 -22.42 -5.98 -0.79
CA ILE A 94 -22.59 -5.22 0.45
C ILE A 94 -21.56 -4.10 0.41
N ASP A 95 -22.02 -2.87 0.54
CA ASP A 95 -21.15 -1.69 0.69
C ASP A 95 -20.08 -1.96 1.73
N ILE A 96 -18.86 -1.47 1.44
CA ILE A 96 -17.65 -1.59 2.28
C ILE A 96 -17.85 -0.98 3.69
N GLU A 97 -19.04 -0.49 3.98
CA GLU A 97 -19.40 0.16 5.25
C GLU A 97 -19.36 -0.77 6.48
N ASP A 98 -19.42 -2.10 6.31
CA ASP A 98 -19.55 -3.05 7.43
C ASP A 98 -18.26 -3.77 7.86
N TYR A 99 -17.10 -3.45 7.27
CA TYR A 99 -15.85 -4.08 7.70
C TYR A 99 -15.04 -3.18 8.63
N VAL A 100 -15.59 -2.87 9.77
CA VAL A 100 -14.87 -2.33 10.94
C VAL A 100 -14.59 -3.52 11.85
N GLU A 101 -13.50 -4.23 11.63
CA GLU A 101 -13.01 -5.18 12.61
C GLU A 101 -11.97 -4.51 13.52
N GLU A 102 -12.21 -4.63 14.81
CA GLU A 102 -11.40 -4.17 15.92
C GLU A 102 -9.94 -4.59 15.74
N GLY A 103 -9.02 -3.67 15.72
CA GLY A 103 -7.63 -4.11 15.71
C GLY A 103 -6.53 -3.07 15.52
N VAL A 104 -6.80 -1.78 15.71
CA VAL A 104 -5.71 -0.81 15.91
C VAL A 104 -6.02 0.00 17.16
N PRO A 105 -5.44 -0.37 18.30
CA PRO A 105 -5.59 0.42 19.51
C PRO A 105 -4.69 1.65 19.42
N ASP A 106 -5.25 2.77 19.06
CA ASP A 106 -4.69 4.05 19.42
C ASP A 106 -5.82 5.10 19.55
N GLN A 107 -5.92 5.65 20.74
CA GLN A 107 -7.09 6.32 21.29
C GLN A 107 -7.11 7.83 21.03
N SER A 108 -6.51 8.35 19.99
CA SER A 108 -6.75 9.74 19.65
C SER A 108 -8.00 9.86 18.78
N SER A 109 -8.96 10.67 19.18
CA SER A 109 -10.21 10.97 18.45
C SER A 109 -9.92 11.32 16.98
N ALA A 110 -8.90 12.14 16.74
CA ALA A 110 -8.48 12.55 15.39
C ALA A 110 -8.05 11.36 14.50
N ARG A 111 -7.42 10.33 15.06
CA ARG A 111 -7.03 9.15 14.30
C ARG A 111 -8.24 8.30 13.93
N ALA A 112 -9.16 8.13 14.84
CA ALA A 112 -10.41 7.41 14.60
C ALA A 112 -11.21 8.06 13.46
N GLU A 113 -11.32 9.39 13.44
CA GLU A 113 -11.98 10.15 12.40
C GLU A 113 -11.33 9.96 11.01
N VAL A 114 -9.99 9.98 10.96
CA VAL A 114 -9.26 9.71 9.71
C VAL A 114 -9.50 8.29 9.21
N LEU A 115 -9.49 7.31 10.09
CA LEU A 115 -9.73 5.90 9.73
C LEU A 115 -11.16 5.72 9.21
N GLU A 116 -12.14 6.31 9.86
CA GLU A 116 -13.53 6.29 9.42
C GLU A 116 -13.70 6.98 8.05
N ALA A 117 -13.01 8.10 7.82
CA ALA A 117 -13.03 8.77 6.53
C ALA A 117 -12.39 7.91 5.42
N LEU A 118 -11.29 7.18 5.73
CA LEU A 118 -10.67 6.25 4.79
C LEU A 118 -11.59 5.06 4.47
N ASP A 119 -12.41 4.60 5.41
CA ASP A 119 -13.36 3.52 5.19
C ASP A 119 -14.47 3.89 4.20
N LYS A 120 -14.78 5.18 4.08
CA LYS A 120 -15.75 5.70 3.10
C LYS A 120 -15.18 5.84 1.68
N LEU A 121 -13.91 5.50 1.47
CA LEU A 121 -13.26 5.47 0.16
C LEU A 121 -13.34 4.09 -0.46
N SER A 122 -13.44 4.03 -1.80
CA SER A 122 -13.21 2.77 -2.52
C SER A 122 -11.77 2.29 -2.28
N GLY A 123 -11.52 0.98 -2.46
CA GLY A 123 -10.18 0.42 -2.28
C GLY A 123 -9.14 1.10 -3.17
N GLU A 124 -9.51 1.48 -4.39
CA GLU A 124 -8.63 2.18 -5.33
C GLU A 124 -8.36 3.63 -4.90
N GLU A 125 -9.38 4.37 -4.50
CA GLU A 125 -9.24 5.72 -3.96
C GLU A 125 -8.33 5.73 -2.73
N ARG A 126 -8.52 4.76 -1.85
CA ARG A 126 -7.74 4.59 -0.62
C ARG A 126 -6.26 4.33 -0.95
N GLN A 127 -5.96 3.42 -1.87
CA GLN A 127 -4.58 3.15 -2.29
C GLN A 127 -3.91 4.40 -2.89
N ILE A 128 -4.58 5.13 -3.76
CA ILE A 128 -4.04 6.35 -4.38
C ILE A 128 -3.69 7.38 -3.31
N VAL A 129 -4.60 7.63 -2.36
CA VAL A 129 -4.36 8.60 -1.27
C VAL A 129 -3.22 8.16 -0.38
N LEU A 130 -3.18 6.89 0.03
CA LEU A 130 -2.13 6.38 0.91
C LEU A 130 -0.75 6.47 0.26
N LEU A 131 -0.62 6.09 -1.01
CA LEU A 131 0.64 6.21 -1.74
C LEU A 131 1.11 7.65 -1.88
N ASN A 132 0.19 8.59 -2.07
CA ASN A 132 0.54 10.00 -2.18
C ASN A 132 0.83 10.65 -0.82
N THR A 133 -0.09 10.52 0.14
CA THR A 133 -0.01 11.28 1.40
C THR A 133 0.87 10.62 2.46
N LEU A 134 0.92 9.30 2.51
CA LEU A 134 1.66 8.55 3.51
C LEU A 134 3.08 8.23 3.04
N GLU A 135 3.25 7.84 1.78
CA GLU A 135 4.53 7.44 1.20
C GLU A 135 5.19 8.50 0.33
N GLY A 136 4.48 9.58 0.00
CA GLY A 136 5.02 10.71 -0.74
C GLY A 136 5.27 10.45 -2.23
N TYR A 137 4.68 9.41 -2.82
CA TYR A 137 4.82 9.14 -4.26
C TYR A 137 4.13 10.23 -5.10
N THR A 138 4.77 10.60 -6.18
CA THR A 138 4.19 11.48 -7.20
C THR A 138 3.08 10.79 -7.97
N MET A 139 2.20 11.56 -8.61
CA MET A 139 1.12 10.99 -9.45
C MET A 139 1.66 10.08 -10.57
N ARG A 140 2.84 10.38 -11.10
CA ARG A 140 3.50 9.54 -12.10
C ARG A 140 3.92 8.19 -11.53
N GLU A 141 4.58 8.20 -10.37
CA GLU A 141 4.99 6.96 -9.69
C GLU A 141 3.78 6.13 -9.27
N ILE A 142 2.71 6.76 -8.77
CA ILE A 142 1.46 6.06 -8.43
C ILE A 142 0.83 5.43 -9.68
N ALA A 143 0.85 6.12 -10.81
CA ALA A 143 0.38 5.58 -12.08
C ALA A 143 1.15 4.32 -12.50
N GLU A 144 2.46 4.33 -12.32
CA GLU A 144 3.32 3.17 -12.57
C GLU A 144 3.08 2.04 -11.57
N ILE A 145 2.96 2.36 -10.26
CA ILE A 145 2.68 1.39 -9.18
C ILE A 145 1.33 0.69 -9.41
N LEU A 146 0.27 1.46 -9.68
CA LEU A 146 -1.09 0.95 -9.81
C LEU A 146 -1.44 0.52 -11.25
N GLN A 147 -0.54 0.71 -12.21
CA GLN A 147 -0.77 0.45 -13.65
C GLN A 147 -2.00 1.17 -14.19
N MET A 148 -2.09 2.44 -13.91
CA MET A 148 -3.17 3.32 -14.33
C MET A 148 -2.64 4.49 -15.14
N PRO A 149 -3.45 5.07 -16.06
CA PRO A 149 -3.08 6.32 -16.71
C PRO A 149 -2.87 7.44 -15.69
N GLN A 150 -1.82 8.25 -15.85
CA GLN A 150 -1.50 9.35 -14.92
C GLN A 150 -2.67 10.36 -14.78
N GLY A 151 -3.37 10.65 -15.87
CA GLY A 151 -4.56 11.52 -15.82
C GLY A 151 -5.68 10.95 -14.96
N THR A 152 -5.85 9.63 -14.95
CA THR A 152 -6.82 8.95 -14.08
C THR A 152 -6.41 9.04 -12.62
N VAL A 153 -5.14 8.82 -12.29
CA VAL A 153 -4.62 8.99 -10.93
C VAL A 153 -4.82 10.41 -10.45
N SER A 154 -4.45 11.40 -11.27
CA SER A 154 -4.58 12.81 -10.94
C SER A 154 -6.03 13.21 -10.64
N SER A 155 -6.97 12.83 -11.51
CA SER A 155 -8.38 13.16 -11.33
C SER A 155 -9.01 12.43 -10.13
N LYS A 156 -8.63 11.18 -9.89
CA LYS A 156 -9.10 10.42 -8.71
C LYS A 156 -8.51 11.00 -7.43
N LEU A 157 -7.21 11.27 -7.37
CA LEU A 157 -6.57 11.88 -6.21
C LEU A 157 -7.24 13.20 -5.84
N HIS A 158 -7.45 14.09 -6.82
CA HIS A 158 -8.10 15.37 -6.58
C HIS A 158 -9.51 15.23 -5.98
N ARG A 159 -10.35 14.35 -6.57
CA ARG A 159 -11.71 14.09 -6.06
C ARG A 159 -11.69 13.45 -4.68
N THR A 160 -10.80 12.51 -4.45
CA THR A 160 -10.68 11.82 -3.17
C THR A 160 -10.22 12.75 -2.05
N LEU A 161 -9.23 13.61 -2.32
CA LEU A 161 -8.79 14.61 -1.35
C LEU A 161 -9.90 15.62 -1.03
N LYS A 162 -10.71 16.00 -2.02
CA LYS A 162 -11.89 16.85 -1.79
C LYS A 162 -12.92 16.14 -0.92
N LYS A 163 -13.21 14.86 -1.20
CA LYS A 163 -14.11 14.02 -0.38
C LYS A 163 -13.61 13.91 1.06
N LEU A 164 -12.34 13.59 1.27
CA LEU A 164 -11.74 13.51 2.61
C LEU A 164 -11.82 14.83 3.36
N ARG A 165 -11.55 15.95 2.68
CA ARG A 165 -11.68 17.28 3.30
C ARG A 165 -13.10 17.55 3.78
N THR A 166 -14.12 17.12 3.03
CA THR A 166 -15.53 17.25 3.43
C THR A 166 -15.86 16.34 4.62
N LEU A 167 -15.32 15.12 4.65
CA LEU A 167 -15.57 14.15 5.71
C LEU A 167 -14.86 14.52 7.03
N LEU A 168 -13.72 15.19 6.95
CA LEU A 168 -12.89 15.59 8.11
C LEU A 168 -13.10 17.06 8.50
N ALA A 169 -13.98 17.79 7.83
CA ALA A 169 -14.33 19.16 8.21
C ALA A 169 -15.11 19.12 9.53
N PRO A 170 -14.79 20.03 10.49
CA PRO A 170 -15.53 20.15 11.74
C PRO A 170 -16.97 20.63 11.54
#